data_01aceae2945b65732b1c58459c5f8c4e
#
_entry.id   01aceae2945b65732b1c58459c5f8c4e
#
_cell.length_a   1.000
_cell.length_b   1.000
_cell.length_c   1.000
_cell.angle_alpha   90.00
_cell.angle_beta   90.00
_cell.angle_gamma   90.00
#
_symmetry.space_group_name_H-M   'P 1'
#
loop_
_entity.id
_entity.type
_entity.pdbx_description
1 polymer ?
#
loop_
_entity_poly.entity_id
_entity_poly.type
_entity_poly.pdbx_seq_one_letter_code
_entity_poly.pdbx_strand_id
1 'polypeptide(L)'
;MVEIKGEINKEVINTLIELTKAIIGEKAVDNIVKSVMEKNKENCTGRDIVFAFADEVQNMFGQNGGYAIIRQLGREVAKSLMEKYPKEKWEELLEKSLNAFGFAYKIERNSNEAYICNCVFYEGNLKPRGLKPIEHCVCWCGWGFIEAFVRGLEAGVKGIKWEERDYENQKCKFVFLR
;
A
#
# COMPACT_ATOMS: atom_id res chain seq x y z
N MET A 1 -21.26 17.94 -3.56
CA MET A 1 -20.69 16.91 -2.66
C MET A 1 -19.81 16.00 -3.51
N VAL A 2 -18.52 15.90 -3.23
CA VAL A 2 -17.62 15.00 -3.98
C VAL A 2 -17.86 13.59 -3.46
N GLU A 3 -18.43 12.72 -4.28
CA GLU A 3 -18.59 11.30 -3.95
C GLU A 3 -17.28 10.54 -4.23
N ILE A 4 -16.87 9.68 -3.29
CA ILE A 4 -15.83 8.69 -3.55
C ILE A 4 -16.48 7.57 -4.37
N LYS A 5 -16.26 7.63 -5.69
CA LYS A 5 -16.85 6.68 -6.65
C LYS A 5 -16.16 5.33 -6.61
N GLY A 6 -16.85 4.28 -7.08
CA GLY A 6 -16.31 2.93 -7.22
C GLY A 6 -15.10 2.75 -8.16
N GLU A 7 -14.59 3.85 -8.73
CA GLU A 7 -13.41 3.88 -9.60
C GLU A 7 -12.07 4.00 -8.85
N ILE A 8 -12.09 4.10 -7.51
CA ILE A 8 -10.87 4.29 -6.72
C ILE A 8 -9.83 3.19 -6.95
N ASN A 9 -10.25 1.98 -7.27
CA ASN A 9 -9.34 0.88 -7.59
C ASN A 9 -8.47 1.20 -8.81
N LYS A 10 -9.07 1.73 -9.88
CA LYS A 10 -8.35 2.15 -11.09
C LYS A 10 -7.43 3.32 -10.81
N GLU A 11 -7.90 4.30 -10.05
CA GLU A 11 -7.15 5.50 -9.71
C GLU A 11 -5.90 5.18 -8.89
N VAL A 12 -6.04 4.35 -7.85
CA VAL A 12 -4.93 3.90 -7.02
C VAL A 12 -3.89 3.14 -7.84
N ILE A 13 -4.32 2.18 -8.66
CA ILE A 13 -3.41 1.37 -9.47
C ILE A 13 -2.74 2.19 -10.57
N ASN A 14 -3.48 3.04 -11.27
CA ASN A 14 -2.90 3.90 -12.30
C ASN A 14 -1.87 4.88 -11.70
N THR A 15 -2.17 5.48 -10.56
CA THR A 15 -1.23 6.36 -9.85
C THR A 15 0.03 5.59 -9.44
N LEU A 16 -0.11 4.38 -8.91
CA LEU A 16 1.02 3.51 -8.59
C LEU A 16 1.87 3.20 -9.81
N ILE A 17 1.26 2.82 -10.93
CA ILE A 17 1.94 2.51 -12.19
C ILE A 17 2.76 3.73 -12.65
N GLU A 18 2.13 4.91 -12.75
CA GLU A 18 2.79 6.12 -13.22
C GLU A 18 3.97 6.55 -12.32
N LEU A 19 3.78 6.52 -11.00
CA LEU A 19 4.87 6.82 -10.06
C LEU A 19 6.00 5.79 -10.12
N THR A 20 5.66 4.52 -10.36
CA THR A 20 6.68 3.47 -10.49
C THR A 20 7.50 3.62 -11.77
N LYS A 21 6.90 4.11 -12.87
CA LYS A 21 7.63 4.43 -14.12
C LYS A 21 8.78 5.41 -13.87
N ALA A 22 8.58 6.39 -12.99
CA ALA A 22 9.62 7.36 -12.64
C ALA A 22 10.80 6.73 -11.88
N ILE A 23 10.60 5.57 -11.25
CA ILE A 23 11.61 4.89 -10.41
C ILE A 23 12.38 3.84 -11.20
N ILE A 24 11.67 2.93 -11.86
CA ILE A 24 12.27 1.78 -12.55
C ILE A 24 12.24 1.89 -14.08
N GLY A 25 11.63 2.94 -14.60
CA GLY A 25 11.51 3.19 -16.05
C GLY A 25 10.27 2.55 -16.69
N GLU A 26 9.76 3.18 -17.73
CA GLU A 26 8.54 2.79 -18.44
C GLU A 26 8.60 1.35 -18.96
N LYS A 27 9.69 0.99 -19.65
CA LYS A 27 9.87 -0.35 -20.22
C LYS A 27 9.81 -1.46 -19.16
N ALA A 28 10.38 -1.25 -17.97
CA ALA A 28 10.33 -2.21 -16.88
C ALA A 28 8.91 -2.37 -16.37
N VAL A 29 8.19 -1.27 -16.17
CA VAL A 29 6.80 -1.26 -15.73
C VAL A 29 5.89 -1.97 -16.74
N ASP A 30 6.02 -1.65 -18.02
CA ASP A 30 5.21 -2.28 -19.08
C ASP A 30 5.45 -3.80 -19.13
N ASN A 31 6.68 -4.25 -18.95
CA ASN A 31 7.01 -5.67 -18.90
C ASN A 31 6.39 -6.35 -17.66
N ILE A 32 6.39 -5.71 -16.50
CA ILE A 32 5.74 -6.23 -15.29
C ILE A 32 4.24 -6.37 -15.53
N VAL A 33 3.59 -5.30 -15.98
CA VAL A 33 2.13 -5.31 -16.26
C VAL A 33 1.78 -6.42 -17.25
N LYS A 34 2.52 -6.51 -18.36
CA LYS A 34 2.32 -7.55 -19.38
C LYS A 34 2.48 -8.96 -18.80
N SER A 35 3.55 -9.20 -18.04
CA SER A 35 3.81 -10.50 -17.40
C SER A 35 2.71 -10.91 -16.44
N VAL A 36 2.21 -9.96 -15.63
CA VAL A 36 1.11 -10.21 -14.67
C VAL A 36 -0.17 -10.53 -15.41
N MET A 37 -0.51 -9.77 -16.47
CA MET A 37 -1.70 -10.02 -17.29
C MET A 37 -1.63 -11.34 -18.03
N GLU A 38 -0.46 -11.75 -18.54
CA GLU A 38 -0.29 -13.05 -19.23
C GLU A 38 -0.44 -14.23 -18.26
N LYS A 39 0.06 -14.11 -17.02
CA LYS A 39 -0.06 -15.16 -15.99
C LYS A 39 -1.49 -15.33 -15.47
N ASN A 40 -2.25 -14.23 -15.43
CA ASN A 40 -3.58 -14.18 -14.81
C ASN A 40 -4.67 -13.80 -15.84
N LYS A 41 -4.68 -14.44 -17.01
CA LYS A 41 -5.47 -14.08 -18.20
C LYS A 41 -6.94 -13.70 -17.96
N GLU A 42 -7.59 -14.24 -16.92
CA GLU A 42 -9.00 -13.97 -16.62
C GLU A 42 -9.26 -13.25 -15.31
N ASN A 43 -8.26 -13.17 -14.40
CA ASN A 43 -8.42 -12.70 -13.01
C ASN A 43 -7.29 -11.80 -12.52
N CYS A 44 -6.61 -11.05 -13.39
CA CYS A 44 -5.58 -10.11 -12.97
C CYS A 44 -6.20 -8.98 -12.13
N THR A 45 -5.79 -8.85 -10.88
CA THR A 45 -6.24 -7.82 -9.97
C THR A 45 -5.18 -6.73 -9.81
N GLY A 46 -5.60 -5.54 -9.37
CA GLY A 46 -4.66 -4.48 -9.00
C GLY A 46 -3.65 -4.92 -7.94
N ARG A 47 -4.06 -5.82 -7.04
CA ARG A 47 -3.19 -6.44 -6.03
C ARG A 47 -2.03 -7.22 -6.66
N ASP A 48 -2.28 -7.98 -7.73
CA ASP A 48 -1.23 -8.74 -8.41
C ASP A 48 -0.19 -7.81 -9.03
N ILE A 49 -0.62 -6.66 -9.55
CA ILE A 49 0.25 -5.61 -10.09
C ILE A 49 1.08 -4.98 -8.97
N VAL A 50 0.46 -4.59 -7.86
CA VAL A 50 1.14 -3.99 -6.70
C VAL A 50 2.22 -4.92 -6.16
N PHE A 51 1.90 -6.22 -6.01
CA PHE A 51 2.87 -7.20 -5.52
C PHE A 51 4.02 -7.39 -6.50
N ALA A 52 3.75 -7.50 -7.81
CA ALA A 52 4.77 -7.66 -8.84
C ALA A 52 5.73 -6.46 -8.89
N PHE A 53 5.23 -5.23 -8.75
CA PHE A 53 6.09 -4.06 -8.66
C PHE A 53 6.97 -4.07 -7.41
N ALA A 54 6.42 -4.43 -6.26
CA ALA A 54 7.19 -4.52 -5.03
C ALA A 54 8.30 -5.59 -5.13
N ASP A 55 7.98 -6.76 -5.70
CA ASP A 55 8.93 -7.85 -5.96
C ASP A 55 10.07 -7.37 -6.88
N GLU A 56 9.76 -6.70 -7.98
CA GLU A 56 10.76 -6.23 -8.95
C GLU A 56 11.64 -5.13 -8.37
N VAL A 57 11.08 -4.16 -7.67
CA VAL A 57 11.86 -3.12 -6.99
C VAL A 57 12.80 -3.75 -5.94
N GLN A 58 12.35 -4.74 -5.20
CA GLN A 58 13.19 -5.47 -4.24
C GLN A 58 14.32 -6.22 -4.94
N ASN A 59 14.06 -6.85 -6.09
CA ASN A 59 15.06 -7.55 -6.88
C ASN A 59 16.12 -6.59 -7.45
N MET A 60 15.70 -5.42 -7.93
CA MET A 60 16.60 -4.43 -8.53
C MET A 60 17.47 -3.69 -7.51
N PHE A 61 16.92 -3.33 -6.36
CA PHE A 61 17.56 -2.43 -5.38
C PHE A 61 17.98 -3.11 -4.07
N GLY A 62 17.73 -4.42 -3.96
CA GLY A 62 17.94 -5.17 -2.74
C GLY A 62 16.89 -4.81 -1.65
N GLN A 63 16.94 -5.53 -0.54
CA GLN A 63 15.92 -5.42 0.50
C GLN A 63 15.81 -4.01 1.09
N ASN A 64 16.92 -3.44 1.55
CA ASN A 64 16.91 -2.12 2.22
C ASN A 64 16.60 -0.98 1.24
N GLY A 65 17.16 -1.01 0.04
CA GLY A 65 16.86 -0.04 -1.00
C GLY A 65 15.41 -0.13 -1.45
N GLY A 66 14.92 -1.34 -1.66
CA GLY A 66 13.52 -1.60 -1.99
C GLY A 66 12.55 -1.09 -0.93
N TYR A 67 12.84 -1.30 0.35
CA TYR A 67 12.02 -0.79 1.46
C TYR A 67 11.85 0.73 1.42
N ALA A 68 12.96 1.46 1.26
CA ALA A 68 12.93 2.92 1.20
C ALA A 68 12.12 3.43 0.00
N ILE A 69 12.37 2.86 -1.19
CA ILE A 69 11.68 3.24 -2.44
C ILE A 69 10.19 2.96 -2.35
N ILE A 70 9.81 1.75 -1.98
CA ILE A 70 8.40 1.32 -1.94
C ILE A 70 7.62 2.05 -0.84
N ARG A 71 8.25 2.35 0.31
CA ARG A 71 7.62 3.17 1.35
C ARG A 71 7.34 4.59 0.84
N GLN A 72 8.31 5.19 0.15
CA GLN A 72 8.11 6.51 -0.45
C GLN A 72 7.03 6.49 -1.53
N LEU A 73 7.00 5.47 -2.36
CA LEU A 73 5.94 5.28 -3.36
C LEU A 73 4.55 5.23 -2.72
N GLY A 74 4.39 4.47 -1.63
CA GLY A 74 3.13 4.44 -0.87
C GLY A 74 2.71 5.82 -0.37
N ARG A 75 3.64 6.63 0.15
CA ARG A 75 3.37 8.00 0.57
C ARG A 75 2.92 8.90 -0.58
N GLU A 76 3.58 8.81 -1.73
CA GLU A 76 3.26 9.64 -2.90
C GLU A 76 1.88 9.28 -3.49
N VAL A 77 1.53 7.99 -3.54
CA VAL A 77 0.17 7.57 -3.94
C VAL A 77 -0.87 8.15 -2.99
N ALA A 78 -0.64 8.07 -1.67
CA ALA A 78 -1.56 8.64 -0.67
C ALA A 78 -1.73 10.16 -0.84
N LYS A 79 -0.62 10.89 -1.03
CA LYS A 79 -0.66 12.36 -1.25
C LYS A 79 -1.45 12.70 -2.50
N SER A 80 -1.18 12.02 -3.62
CA SER A 80 -1.89 12.24 -4.88
C SER A 80 -3.40 12.03 -4.74
N LEU A 81 -3.83 11.06 -3.93
CA LEU A 81 -5.24 10.85 -3.63
C LEU A 81 -5.81 11.95 -2.73
N MET A 82 -5.09 12.32 -1.66
CA MET A 82 -5.53 13.38 -0.75
C MET A 82 -5.69 14.75 -1.43
N GLU A 83 -4.86 15.05 -2.43
CA GLU A 83 -4.98 16.28 -3.23
C GLU A 83 -6.27 16.36 -4.05
N LYS A 84 -6.84 15.22 -4.43
CA LYS A 84 -8.06 15.13 -5.25
C LYS A 84 -9.36 15.15 -4.45
N TYR A 85 -9.29 14.90 -3.15
CA TYR A 85 -10.46 14.76 -2.29
C TYR A 85 -10.37 15.71 -1.09
N PRO A 86 -11.50 16.30 -0.66
CA PRO A 86 -11.53 17.16 0.52
C PRO A 86 -11.22 16.36 1.79
N LYS A 87 -10.65 17.04 2.80
CA LYS A 87 -10.14 16.43 4.02
C LYS A 87 -11.19 15.61 4.79
N GLU A 88 -12.44 16.03 4.74
CA GLU A 88 -13.58 15.35 5.38
C GLU A 88 -13.83 13.94 4.82
N LYS A 89 -13.27 13.64 3.64
CA LYS A 89 -13.36 12.33 2.98
C LYS A 89 -12.13 11.45 3.20
N TRP A 90 -11.07 11.92 3.84
CA TRP A 90 -9.82 11.20 3.92
C TRP A 90 -9.89 9.91 4.73
N GLU A 91 -10.73 9.80 5.76
CA GLU A 91 -10.91 8.53 6.47
C GLU A 91 -11.54 7.45 5.58
N GLU A 92 -12.62 7.80 4.92
CA GLU A 92 -13.27 6.91 3.94
C GLU A 92 -12.33 6.56 2.78
N LEU A 93 -11.56 7.54 2.31
CA LEU A 93 -10.57 7.37 1.24
C LEU A 93 -9.46 6.40 1.65
N LEU A 94 -8.94 6.54 2.86
CA LEU A 94 -7.92 5.65 3.42
C LEU A 94 -8.40 4.19 3.43
N GLU A 95 -9.60 3.92 3.96
CA GLU A 95 -10.14 2.58 4.03
C GLU A 95 -10.39 1.96 2.65
N LYS A 96 -11.05 2.70 1.76
CA LYS A 96 -11.31 2.25 0.39
C LYS A 96 -10.04 2.01 -0.41
N SER A 97 -9.04 2.86 -0.24
CA SER A 97 -7.76 2.73 -0.96
C SER A 97 -6.93 1.56 -0.45
N LEU A 98 -6.89 1.30 0.85
CA LEU A 98 -6.22 0.12 1.41
C LEU A 98 -6.85 -1.17 0.91
N ASN A 99 -8.17 -1.20 0.78
CA ASN A 99 -8.89 -2.32 0.18
C ASN A 99 -8.52 -2.47 -1.31
N ALA A 100 -8.47 -1.37 -2.07
CA ALA A 100 -8.08 -1.36 -3.47
C ALA A 100 -6.67 -1.91 -3.71
N PHE A 101 -5.72 -1.57 -2.84
CA PHE A 101 -4.37 -2.13 -2.87
C PHE A 101 -4.32 -3.62 -2.48
N GLY A 102 -5.30 -4.13 -1.72
CA GLY A 102 -5.28 -5.45 -1.12
C GLY A 102 -4.54 -5.54 0.22
N PHE A 103 -4.24 -4.39 0.88
CA PHE A 103 -3.60 -4.37 2.18
C PHE A 103 -4.54 -4.71 3.33
N ALA A 104 -5.79 -4.26 3.25
CA ALA A 104 -6.73 -4.49 4.34
C ALA A 104 -8.18 -4.47 3.85
N TYR A 105 -9.02 -5.29 4.47
CA TYR A 105 -10.47 -5.13 4.36
C TYR A 105 -10.97 -4.01 5.26
N LYS A 106 -10.24 -3.71 6.34
CA LYS A 106 -10.58 -2.70 7.32
C LYS A 106 -9.32 -2.11 7.95
N ILE A 107 -9.38 -0.83 8.26
CA ILE A 107 -8.44 -0.16 9.15
C ILE A 107 -9.17 0.24 10.44
N GLU A 108 -8.58 -0.07 11.58
CA GLU A 108 -9.02 0.42 12.89
C GLU A 108 -8.00 1.44 13.37
N ARG A 109 -8.46 2.56 13.91
CA ARG A 109 -7.59 3.67 14.33
C ARG A 109 -8.09 4.35 15.57
N ASN A 110 -7.16 4.76 16.45
CA ASN A 110 -7.39 5.71 17.53
C ASN A 110 -6.34 6.83 17.49
N SER A 111 -6.26 7.66 18.52
CA SER A 111 -5.33 8.80 18.57
C SER A 111 -3.84 8.41 18.58
N ASN A 112 -3.49 7.17 18.92
CA ASN A 112 -2.10 6.75 19.15
C ASN A 112 -1.61 5.63 18.21
N GLU A 113 -2.53 4.92 17.58
CA GLU A 113 -2.21 3.72 16.81
C GLU A 113 -3.24 3.41 15.73
N ALA A 114 -2.80 2.63 14.74
CA ALA A 114 -3.65 2.11 13.67
C ALA A 114 -3.39 0.61 13.47
N TYR A 115 -4.42 -0.11 13.06
CA TYR A 115 -4.39 -1.54 12.77
C TYR A 115 -4.85 -1.81 11.36
N ILE A 116 -4.02 -2.49 10.57
CA ILE A 116 -4.43 -3.11 9.30
C ILE A 116 -5.03 -4.48 9.60
N CYS A 117 -6.29 -4.67 9.26
CA CYS A 117 -7.02 -5.89 9.52
C CYS A 117 -7.12 -6.74 8.24
N ASN A 118 -6.85 -8.06 8.38
CA ASN A 118 -6.98 -9.05 7.32
C ASN A 118 -6.17 -8.70 6.04
N CYS A 119 -4.86 -8.48 6.21
CA CYS A 119 -3.97 -8.17 5.10
C CYS A 119 -3.88 -9.34 4.11
N VAL A 120 -4.38 -9.11 2.90
CA VAL A 120 -4.41 -10.12 1.83
C VAL A 120 -3.01 -10.47 1.33
N PHE A 121 -2.10 -9.50 1.27
CA PHE A 121 -0.70 -9.75 0.88
C PHE A 121 0.01 -10.70 1.84
N TYR A 122 -0.23 -10.55 3.14
CA TYR A 122 0.37 -11.47 4.09
C TYR A 122 -0.13 -12.88 3.90
N GLU A 123 -1.44 -13.09 3.95
CA GLU A 123 -2.03 -14.43 3.85
C GLU A 123 -1.82 -15.07 2.46
N GLY A 124 -1.96 -14.30 1.39
CA GLY A 124 -1.91 -14.81 0.02
C GLY A 124 -0.51 -14.90 -0.60
N ASN A 125 0.44 -14.06 -0.16
CA ASN A 125 1.72 -13.91 -0.83
C ASN A 125 2.93 -14.16 0.07
N LEU A 126 2.96 -13.62 1.29
CA LEU A 126 4.12 -13.68 2.15
C LEU A 126 4.18 -14.99 2.95
N LYS A 127 3.11 -15.34 3.62
CA LYS A 127 3.00 -16.55 4.44
C LYS A 127 3.32 -17.83 3.66
N PRO A 128 2.80 -18.04 2.43
CA PRO A 128 3.18 -19.21 1.62
C PRO A 128 4.67 -19.26 1.25
N ARG A 129 5.36 -18.12 1.26
CA ARG A 129 6.81 -18.02 1.02
C ARG A 129 7.64 -18.12 2.30
N GLY A 130 7.02 -18.34 3.46
CA GLY A 130 7.69 -18.38 4.76
C GLY A 130 8.21 -17.04 5.25
N LEU A 131 7.73 -15.91 4.66
CA LEU A 131 8.13 -14.56 5.04
C LEU A 131 7.26 -14.05 6.19
N LYS A 132 7.88 -13.31 7.10
CA LYS A 132 7.19 -12.58 8.16
C LYS A 132 6.69 -11.21 7.64
N PRO A 133 5.76 -10.57 8.38
CA PRO A 133 5.40 -9.18 8.10
C PRO A 133 6.64 -8.29 8.04
N ILE A 134 6.62 -7.29 7.17
CA ILE A 134 7.70 -6.33 6.87
C ILE A 134 9.00 -6.89 6.28
N GLU A 135 9.12 -8.20 6.09
CA GLU A 135 10.27 -8.80 5.40
C GLU A 135 10.22 -8.66 3.86
N HIS A 136 9.15 -8.12 3.32
CA HIS A 136 8.97 -7.85 1.90
C HIS A 136 8.56 -6.40 1.63
N CYS A 137 9.02 -5.84 0.52
CA CYS A 137 8.77 -4.45 0.13
C CYS A 137 7.28 -4.08 0.09
N VAL A 138 6.39 -5.01 -0.27
CA VAL A 138 4.95 -4.74 -0.33
C VAL A 138 4.39 -4.21 0.99
N CYS A 139 4.84 -4.72 2.13
CA CYS A 139 4.41 -4.23 3.44
C CYS A 139 4.80 -2.76 3.66
N TRP A 140 5.94 -2.33 3.12
CA TRP A 140 6.43 -0.96 3.22
C TRP A 140 5.63 0.01 2.37
N CYS A 141 5.00 -0.47 1.28
CA CYS A 141 4.04 0.34 0.52
C CYS A 141 2.83 0.73 1.39
N GLY A 142 2.19 -0.24 2.02
CA GLY A 142 1.08 0.00 2.95
C GLY A 142 1.47 0.87 4.14
N TRP A 143 2.67 0.66 4.69
CA TRP A 143 3.22 1.49 5.75
C TRP A 143 3.31 2.96 5.33
N GLY A 144 3.97 3.24 4.20
CA GLY A 144 4.11 4.61 3.70
C GLY A 144 2.76 5.26 3.36
N PHE A 145 1.85 4.48 2.80
CA PHE A 145 0.51 4.94 2.47
C PHE A 145 -0.28 5.38 3.71
N ILE A 146 -0.35 4.53 4.75
CA ILE A 146 -1.03 4.85 6.01
C ILE A 146 -0.34 6.03 6.70
N GLU A 147 0.99 6.06 6.71
CA GLU A 147 1.75 7.16 7.33
C GLU A 147 1.35 8.52 6.76
N ALA A 148 1.20 8.64 5.44
CA ALA A 148 0.82 9.90 4.83
C ALA A 148 -0.59 10.33 5.25
N PHE A 149 -1.56 9.43 5.26
CA PHE A 149 -2.91 9.73 5.71
C PHE A 149 -2.97 10.10 7.20
N VAL A 150 -2.32 9.32 8.07
CA VAL A 150 -2.33 9.56 9.52
C VAL A 150 -1.70 10.92 9.84
N ARG A 151 -0.60 11.30 9.18
CA ARG A 151 0.00 12.64 9.34
C ARG A 151 -0.93 13.77 8.94
N GLY A 152 -1.81 13.55 7.98
CA GLY A 152 -2.80 14.53 7.55
C GLY A 152 -4.06 14.59 8.44
N LEU A 153 -4.44 13.46 9.03
CA LEU A 153 -5.64 13.31 9.85
C LEU A 153 -5.39 13.66 11.33
N GLU A 154 -4.23 13.27 11.86
CA GLU A 154 -3.89 13.41 13.28
C GLU A 154 -2.91 14.54 13.55
N ALA A 155 -3.33 15.51 14.33
CA ALA A 155 -2.47 16.63 14.71
C ALA A 155 -1.21 16.18 15.50
N GLY A 156 -0.05 16.69 15.11
CA GLY A 156 1.23 16.44 15.79
C GLY A 156 1.86 15.08 15.47
N VAL A 157 1.26 14.25 14.64
CA VAL A 157 1.90 13.01 14.19
C VAL A 157 2.94 13.31 13.10
N LYS A 158 4.19 12.93 13.36
CA LYS A 158 5.32 13.07 12.44
C LYS A 158 5.58 11.84 11.60
N GLY A 159 5.13 10.68 12.06
CA GLY A 159 5.28 9.40 11.37
C GLY A 159 4.58 8.28 12.11
N ILE A 160 4.68 7.08 11.56
CA ILE A 160 4.23 5.86 12.22
C ILE A 160 5.33 4.81 12.20
N LYS A 161 5.31 3.91 13.19
CA LYS A 161 6.22 2.77 13.29
C LYS A 161 5.39 1.49 13.35
N TRP A 162 5.76 0.51 12.52
CA TRP A 162 5.23 -0.84 12.67
C TRP A 162 5.74 -1.45 13.99
N GLU A 163 4.87 -2.10 14.72
CA GLU A 163 5.19 -2.67 16.03
C GLU A 163 5.16 -4.20 15.99
N GLU A 164 4.02 -4.76 15.63
CA GLU A 164 3.82 -6.20 15.65
C GLU A 164 2.66 -6.65 14.75
N ARG A 165 2.54 -7.98 14.56
CA ARG A 165 1.36 -8.62 14.02
C ARG A 165 0.72 -9.54 15.06
N ASP A 166 -0.54 -9.29 15.35
CA ASP A 166 -1.42 -10.23 16.02
C ASP A 166 -1.89 -11.28 15.01
N TYR A 167 -1.36 -12.50 15.12
CA TYR A 167 -1.67 -13.59 14.20
C TYR A 167 -3.05 -14.20 14.43
N GLU A 168 -3.56 -14.16 15.65
CA GLU A 168 -4.88 -14.70 16.00
C GLU A 168 -5.99 -13.81 15.42
N ASN A 169 -5.86 -12.50 15.58
CA ASN A 169 -6.84 -11.53 15.09
C ASN A 169 -6.48 -10.99 13.68
N GLN A 170 -5.39 -11.47 13.08
CA GLN A 170 -4.91 -11.06 11.74
C GLN A 170 -4.73 -9.54 11.59
N LYS A 171 -4.17 -8.87 12.61
CA LYS A 171 -3.97 -7.42 12.65
C LYS A 171 -2.49 -7.05 12.68
N CYS A 172 -2.07 -6.12 11.83
CA CYS A 172 -0.76 -5.46 11.91
C CYS A 172 -0.92 -4.12 12.62
N LYS A 173 -0.13 -3.89 13.67
CA LYS A 173 -0.18 -2.70 14.52
C LYS A 173 0.89 -1.70 14.11
N PHE A 174 0.47 -0.44 14.00
CA PHE A 174 1.34 0.72 13.83
C PHE A 174 1.10 1.71 14.96
N VAL A 175 2.17 2.20 15.59
CA VAL A 175 2.12 3.24 16.61
C VAL A 175 2.50 4.60 16.02
N PHE A 176 1.87 5.68 16.50
CA PHE A 176 2.11 7.04 16.02
C PHE A 176 3.30 7.66 16.72
N LEU A 177 4.17 8.30 15.94
CA LEU A 177 5.32 9.06 16.42
C LEU A 177 4.97 10.56 16.43
N ARG A 178 5.13 11.20 17.58
CA ARG A 178 4.83 12.63 17.79
C ARG A 178 6.08 13.47 18.04
#